data_3dcfdc72e047efda7a7e6b9b029b59fa
#
_entry.id   3dcfdc72e047efda7a7e6b9b029b59fa
#
_cell.length_a   1.000
_cell.length_b   1.000
_cell.length_c   1.000
_cell.angle_alpha   90.00
_cell.angle_beta   90.00
_cell.angle_gamma   90.00
#
_symmetry.space_group_name_H-M   'P 1'
#
loop_
_entity.id
_entity.type
_entity.pdbx_description
1 polymer ?
#
loop_
_entity_poly.entity_id
_entity_poly.type
_entity_poly.pdbx_seq_one_letter_code
_entity_poly.pdbx_strand_id
1 'polypeptide(L)'
;ICACLVGSEMCIRDRILHYLLDPESRHNMNALAEKYLNYKPIEIETLIGKGSKQLTMDLVNVERVKEYAAEDADVTLRLKHALYPQIEELGLQHLYFEIEEPMIAVLADIEMAGVRIDSGALTEYSVELSRRLAELEAQIRTEAGESTLNINSARQLGEVLFAKMRIAEKPKMTKTKQFCTDEDYLQTFARKHRIVDLILEYRGVKKLLSTYVEALPQLVNRRTGRIHTSFNQAVTATGRLSSTNPNLQNIPVREEMGRRIRRAFIPSDSDHLLLSADYSQVELRLMAHLSGDESLIAAFAHGEDIHAATAAKLFNKTLGEVTSEERRRAKTANFGIIYGISAFGLSQRLEIPRKEAKEIIDGYFASYPKVQEYMDNVVAKAKEEGFVSTIFGRRRYLNDIASHNAIARGLAERNAVNAPIQGSAADIMKIAMINVHRRFAAEGIRSKVILQVHDELVVDMLRSEQERVVAIVTEAMESAAALKVRLVVDYGVGGNWLEAH
;
A
#
# COMPACT_ATOMS: atom_id res chain seq x y z
N ILE A 1 21.57 -8.45 -14.23
CA ILE A 1 22.26 -9.41 -15.14
C ILE A 1 21.28 -10.47 -15.63
N CYS A 2 20.39 -11.00 -14.81
CA CYS A 2 19.27 -11.81 -15.31
C CYS A 2 18.47 -11.11 -16.43
N ALA A 3 18.38 -9.79 -16.41
CA ALA A 3 17.69 -9.02 -17.45
C ALA A 3 18.35 -9.06 -18.84
N CYS A 4 19.64 -9.38 -18.91
CA CYS A 4 20.40 -9.28 -20.18
C CYS A 4 20.60 -10.62 -20.91
N LEU A 5 20.51 -11.77 -20.24
CA LEU A 5 20.93 -13.04 -20.82
C LEU A 5 19.81 -14.05 -21.10
N VAL A 6 18.71 -14.01 -20.37
CA VAL A 6 17.57 -14.96 -20.53
C VAL A 6 16.27 -14.22 -20.27
N GLY A 7 16.03 -13.11 -20.90
CA GLY A 7 14.82 -12.32 -20.71
C GLY A 7 14.39 -12.21 -19.24
N SER A 8 14.44 -11.05 -18.67
CA SER A 8 14.01 -10.72 -17.30
C SER A 8 12.67 -11.35 -16.89
N GLU A 9 11.84 -11.65 -17.87
CA GLU A 9 10.54 -12.29 -17.73
C GLU A 9 10.62 -13.69 -17.10
N MET A 10 11.62 -14.51 -17.41
CA MET A 10 11.67 -15.89 -16.90
C MET A 10 11.94 -15.96 -15.39
N CYS A 11 12.92 -15.21 -14.89
CA CYS A 11 13.23 -15.16 -13.46
C CYS A 11 12.13 -14.47 -12.62
N ILE A 12 11.34 -13.57 -13.22
CA ILE A 12 10.21 -12.93 -12.56
C ILE A 12 9.03 -13.89 -12.50
N ARG A 13 8.78 -14.65 -13.55
CA ARG A 13 7.68 -15.61 -13.66
C ARG A 13 7.73 -16.69 -12.59
N ASP A 14 8.88 -17.26 -12.27
CA ASP A 14 9.03 -18.28 -11.21
C ASP A 14 8.72 -17.70 -9.82
N ARG A 15 9.17 -16.48 -9.55
CA ARG A 15 8.86 -15.79 -8.30
C ARG A 15 7.37 -15.54 -8.16
N ILE A 16 6.70 -15.18 -9.25
CA ILE A 16 5.25 -14.95 -9.29
C ILE A 16 4.50 -16.28 -9.12
N LEU A 17 4.93 -17.39 -9.79
CA LEU A 17 4.35 -18.70 -9.57
C LEU A 17 4.40 -19.09 -8.10
N HIS A 18 5.59 -18.98 -7.49
CA HIS A 18 5.74 -19.33 -6.07
C HIS A 18 4.99 -18.35 -5.14
N TYR A 19 4.93 -17.07 -5.48
CA TYR A 19 4.15 -16.09 -4.73
C TYR A 19 2.66 -16.42 -4.69
N LEU A 20 2.10 -16.99 -5.76
CA LEU A 20 0.71 -17.47 -5.77
C LEU A 20 0.50 -18.71 -4.91
N LEU A 21 1.53 -19.56 -4.77
CA LEU A 21 1.49 -20.78 -3.96
C LEU A 21 1.70 -20.50 -2.47
N ASP A 22 2.59 -19.55 -2.13
CA ASP A 22 2.99 -19.25 -0.75
C ASP A 22 3.42 -17.77 -0.61
N PRO A 23 2.44 -16.83 -0.51
CA PRO A 23 2.72 -15.39 -0.59
C PRO A 23 3.53 -14.82 0.59
N GLU A 24 3.69 -15.55 1.70
CA GLU A 24 4.38 -15.06 2.90
C GLU A 24 5.84 -15.54 3.00
N SER A 25 6.28 -16.39 2.08
CA SER A 25 7.64 -16.92 2.09
C SER A 25 8.62 -16.11 1.24
N ARG A 26 9.87 -16.56 1.18
CA ARG A 26 10.88 -15.95 0.30
C ARG A 26 10.76 -16.48 -1.11
N HIS A 27 10.78 -15.55 -2.09
CA HIS A 27 10.61 -15.88 -3.51
C HIS A 27 11.92 -15.73 -4.33
N ASN A 28 13.08 -15.61 -3.67
CA ASN A 28 14.33 -15.53 -4.42
C ASN A 28 14.71 -16.93 -4.98
N MET A 29 15.34 -16.94 -6.13
CA MET A 29 15.68 -18.15 -6.87
C MET A 29 16.45 -19.17 -6.04
N ASN A 30 17.44 -18.73 -5.24
CA ASN A 30 18.25 -19.63 -4.43
C ASN A 30 17.40 -20.39 -3.39
N ALA A 31 16.53 -19.67 -2.66
CA ALA A 31 15.62 -20.29 -1.69
C ALA A 31 14.63 -21.26 -2.36
N LEU A 32 14.16 -20.93 -3.55
CA LEU A 32 13.27 -21.80 -4.32
C LEU A 32 14.02 -23.04 -4.84
N ALA A 33 15.22 -22.90 -5.34
CA ALA A 33 16.05 -24.01 -5.79
C ALA A 33 16.38 -24.99 -4.63
N GLU A 34 16.72 -24.47 -3.47
CA GLU A 34 16.92 -25.30 -2.28
C GLU A 34 15.64 -26.05 -1.87
N LYS A 35 14.48 -25.35 -1.87
CA LYS A 35 13.18 -25.91 -1.43
C LYS A 35 12.62 -26.95 -2.41
N TYR A 36 12.65 -26.68 -3.71
CA TYR A 36 11.93 -27.45 -4.72
C TYR A 36 12.81 -28.35 -5.57
N LEU A 37 14.10 -28.02 -5.71
CA LEU A 37 15.02 -28.79 -6.53
C LEU A 37 16.10 -29.52 -5.69
N ASN A 38 16.12 -29.30 -4.36
CA ASN A 38 17.19 -29.75 -3.46
C ASN A 38 18.59 -29.42 -4.02
N TYR A 39 18.72 -28.20 -4.56
CA TYR A 39 19.90 -27.72 -5.25
C TYR A 39 20.30 -26.36 -4.71
N LYS A 40 21.59 -26.18 -4.37
CA LYS A 40 22.14 -24.92 -3.91
C LYS A 40 22.86 -24.21 -5.05
N PRO A 41 22.29 -23.12 -5.62
CA PRO A 41 22.90 -22.36 -6.71
C PRO A 41 24.16 -21.62 -6.26
N ILE A 42 24.96 -21.21 -7.24
CA ILE A 42 26.15 -20.36 -7.05
C ILE A 42 25.68 -19.00 -6.48
N GLU A 43 26.22 -18.61 -5.34
CA GLU A 43 25.91 -17.31 -4.75
C GLU A 43 26.66 -16.21 -5.52
N ILE A 44 25.94 -15.14 -5.92
CA ILE A 44 26.49 -14.00 -6.68
C ILE A 44 27.71 -13.38 -5.96
N GLU A 45 27.70 -13.38 -4.63
CA GLU A 45 28.81 -12.86 -3.82
C GLU A 45 30.13 -13.63 -4.02
N THR A 46 30.09 -14.86 -4.52
CA THR A 46 31.29 -15.61 -4.88
C THR A 46 32.00 -15.03 -6.10
N LEU A 47 31.24 -14.32 -6.95
CA LEU A 47 31.75 -13.65 -8.15
C LEU A 47 32.16 -12.20 -7.87
N ILE A 48 31.28 -11.44 -7.25
CA ILE A 48 31.42 -9.98 -7.07
C ILE A 48 31.95 -9.58 -5.69
N GLY A 49 32.03 -10.50 -4.74
CA GLY A 49 32.44 -10.19 -3.35
C GLY A 49 31.33 -9.58 -2.50
N LYS A 50 31.67 -9.14 -1.28
CA LYS A 50 30.72 -8.59 -0.29
C LYS A 50 31.16 -7.21 0.24
N GLY A 51 30.18 -6.39 0.65
CA GLY A 51 30.40 -5.13 1.36
C GLY A 51 30.96 -4.02 0.47
N SER A 52 31.74 -3.11 1.06
CA SER A 52 32.25 -1.91 0.38
C SER A 52 33.26 -2.19 -0.75
N LYS A 53 33.77 -3.43 -0.84
CA LYS A 53 34.69 -3.89 -1.91
C LYS A 53 33.98 -4.70 -2.99
N GLN A 54 32.66 -4.70 -3.01
CA GLN A 54 31.88 -5.42 -4.00
C GLN A 54 32.13 -4.85 -5.41
N LEU A 55 32.46 -5.73 -6.35
CA LEU A 55 32.63 -5.39 -7.75
C LEU A 55 31.28 -5.30 -8.47
N THR A 56 31.24 -4.57 -9.56
CA THR A 56 30.15 -4.68 -10.53
C THR A 56 30.43 -5.87 -11.47
N MET A 57 29.37 -6.47 -12.00
CA MET A 57 29.50 -7.71 -12.78
C MET A 57 30.29 -7.54 -14.09
N ASP A 58 30.28 -6.34 -14.68
CA ASP A 58 31.08 -5.98 -15.85
C ASP A 58 32.60 -6.04 -15.61
N LEU A 59 33.01 -6.02 -14.34
CA LEU A 59 34.43 -6.19 -13.95
C LEU A 59 34.80 -7.65 -13.68
N VAL A 60 33.84 -8.59 -13.69
CA VAL A 60 34.11 -10.01 -13.45
C VAL A 60 34.48 -10.70 -14.76
N ASN A 61 35.48 -11.58 -14.71
CA ASN A 61 35.90 -12.34 -15.89
C ASN A 61 34.74 -13.19 -16.45
N VAL A 62 34.51 -13.11 -17.78
CA VAL A 62 33.42 -13.79 -18.47
C VAL A 62 33.44 -15.31 -18.24
N GLU A 63 34.63 -15.93 -18.19
CA GLU A 63 34.76 -17.38 -17.92
C GLU A 63 34.22 -17.79 -16.53
N ARG A 64 34.26 -16.88 -15.56
CA ARG A 64 33.68 -17.11 -14.23
C ARG A 64 32.17 -16.82 -14.20
N VAL A 65 31.70 -15.91 -15.04
CA VAL A 65 30.28 -15.52 -15.10
C VAL A 65 29.46 -16.53 -15.89
N LYS A 66 30.04 -17.22 -16.89
CA LYS A 66 29.30 -18.13 -17.79
C LYS A 66 28.59 -19.25 -17.06
N GLU A 67 29.25 -19.88 -16.09
CA GLU A 67 28.64 -20.99 -15.32
C GLU A 67 27.48 -20.48 -14.48
N TYR A 68 27.67 -19.36 -13.80
CA TYR A 68 26.62 -18.69 -13.02
C TYR A 68 25.41 -18.31 -13.89
N ALA A 69 25.65 -17.72 -15.06
CA ALA A 69 24.57 -17.28 -15.94
C ALA A 69 23.82 -18.48 -16.59
N ALA A 70 24.55 -19.54 -16.94
CA ALA A 70 23.93 -20.77 -17.46
C ALA A 70 23.11 -21.49 -16.38
N GLU A 71 23.65 -21.55 -15.15
CA GLU A 71 22.94 -22.11 -14.00
C GLU A 71 21.65 -21.34 -13.70
N ASP A 72 21.70 -19.99 -13.68
CA ASP A 72 20.49 -19.16 -13.45
C ASP A 72 19.39 -19.50 -14.46
N ALA A 73 19.72 -19.73 -15.72
CA ALA A 73 18.77 -20.10 -16.75
C ALA A 73 18.20 -21.52 -16.56
N ASP A 74 19.06 -22.51 -16.26
CA ASP A 74 18.64 -23.90 -16.03
C ASP A 74 17.77 -24.01 -14.79
N VAL A 75 18.22 -23.42 -13.67
CA VAL A 75 17.46 -23.42 -12.39
C VAL A 75 16.09 -22.80 -12.57
N THR A 76 15.98 -21.66 -13.28
CA THR A 76 14.71 -20.99 -13.57
C THR A 76 13.76 -21.90 -14.35
N LEU A 77 14.24 -22.58 -15.41
CA LEU A 77 13.43 -23.50 -16.20
C LEU A 77 12.96 -24.70 -15.36
N ARG A 78 13.85 -25.28 -14.54
CA ARG A 78 13.51 -26.38 -13.64
C ARG A 78 12.50 -25.97 -12.57
N LEU A 79 12.61 -24.76 -12.00
CA LEU A 79 11.63 -24.20 -11.07
C LEU A 79 10.26 -24.05 -11.72
N LYS A 80 10.18 -23.58 -12.97
CA LYS A 80 8.91 -23.53 -13.71
C LYS A 80 8.26 -24.93 -13.77
N HIS A 81 9.03 -25.96 -14.14
CA HIS A 81 8.51 -27.33 -14.20
C HIS A 81 8.08 -27.90 -12.84
N ALA A 82 8.70 -27.47 -11.74
CA ALA A 82 8.35 -27.89 -10.40
C ALA A 82 7.13 -27.15 -9.82
N LEU A 83 6.96 -25.86 -10.16
CA LEU A 83 5.92 -24.98 -9.58
C LEU A 83 4.62 -24.99 -10.39
N TYR A 84 4.72 -25.06 -11.72
CA TYR A 84 3.54 -24.93 -12.58
C TYR A 84 2.48 -26.00 -12.34
N PRO A 85 2.80 -27.31 -12.18
CA PRO A 85 1.78 -28.33 -11.86
C PRO A 85 1.00 -28.01 -10.57
N GLN A 86 1.62 -27.36 -9.58
CA GLN A 86 0.95 -26.96 -8.35
C GLN A 86 -0.06 -25.82 -8.59
N ILE A 87 0.25 -24.90 -9.51
CA ILE A 87 -0.68 -23.85 -9.95
C ILE A 87 -1.92 -24.46 -10.60
N GLU A 88 -1.73 -25.54 -11.40
CA GLU A 88 -2.83 -26.27 -12.03
C GLU A 88 -3.69 -27.03 -11.01
N GLU A 89 -3.05 -27.75 -10.09
CA GLU A 89 -3.74 -28.48 -9.02
C GLU A 89 -4.59 -27.57 -8.13
N LEU A 90 -4.09 -26.34 -7.86
CA LEU A 90 -4.80 -25.36 -7.03
C LEU A 90 -5.81 -24.51 -7.80
N GLY A 91 -5.93 -24.67 -9.14
CA GLY A 91 -6.85 -23.92 -9.98
C GLY A 91 -6.48 -22.43 -10.12
N LEU A 92 -5.19 -22.09 -10.06
CA LEU A 92 -4.69 -20.70 -10.08
C LEU A 92 -4.24 -20.23 -11.47
N GLN A 93 -4.47 -21.03 -12.54
CA GLN A 93 -4.04 -20.70 -13.91
C GLN A 93 -4.60 -19.36 -14.37
N HIS A 94 -5.91 -19.11 -14.15
CA HIS A 94 -6.55 -17.86 -14.54
C HIS A 94 -5.86 -16.67 -13.87
N LEU A 95 -5.61 -16.74 -12.56
CA LEU A 95 -4.93 -15.70 -11.81
C LEU A 95 -3.50 -15.44 -12.34
N TYR A 96 -2.79 -16.51 -12.69
CA TYR A 96 -1.44 -16.41 -13.23
C TYR A 96 -1.43 -15.81 -14.65
N PHE A 97 -2.14 -16.41 -15.60
CA PHE A 97 -2.05 -16.04 -17.01
C PHE A 97 -2.82 -14.77 -17.38
N GLU A 98 -3.93 -14.46 -16.70
CA GLU A 98 -4.76 -13.32 -17.05
C GLU A 98 -4.45 -12.06 -16.20
N ILE A 99 -3.84 -12.23 -15.03
CA ILE A 99 -3.58 -11.11 -14.11
C ILE A 99 -2.07 -10.93 -13.88
N GLU A 100 -1.37 -11.93 -13.32
CA GLU A 100 -0.01 -11.70 -12.85
C GLU A 100 1.02 -11.66 -13.96
N GLU A 101 0.97 -12.55 -14.93
CA GLU A 101 1.93 -12.58 -16.04
C GLU A 101 1.81 -11.35 -16.95
N PRO A 102 0.61 -10.93 -17.41
CA PRO A 102 0.47 -9.72 -18.21
C PRO A 102 0.91 -8.45 -17.47
N MET A 103 0.79 -8.43 -16.14
CA MET A 103 1.17 -7.30 -15.31
C MET A 103 2.67 -6.98 -15.40
N ILE A 104 3.52 -7.96 -15.74
CA ILE A 104 4.97 -7.75 -15.92
C ILE A 104 5.25 -6.69 -16.99
N ALA A 105 4.61 -6.80 -18.15
CA ALA A 105 4.77 -5.84 -19.23
C ALA A 105 4.22 -4.46 -18.86
N VAL A 106 3.07 -4.42 -18.20
CA VAL A 106 2.46 -3.17 -17.73
C VAL A 106 3.39 -2.42 -16.78
N LEU A 107 3.95 -3.13 -15.79
CA LEU A 107 4.87 -2.52 -14.83
C LEU A 107 6.18 -2.08 -15.48
N ALA A 108 6.72 -2.86 -16.40
CA ALA A 108 7.90 -2.47 -17.15
C ALA A 108 7.71 -1.13 -17.89
N ASP A 109 6.55 -0.95 -18.55
CA ASP A 109 6.23 0.29 -19.24
C ASP A 109 6.05 1.47 -18.28
N ILE A 110 5.41 1.27 -17.12
CA ILE A 110 5.26 2.31 -16.09
C ILE A 110 6.63 2.71 -15.50
N GLU A 111 7.47 1.74 -15.18
CA GLU A 111 8.82 1.96 -14.67
C GLU A 111 9.71 2.67 -15.70
N MET A 112 9.61 2.30 -16.97
CA MET A 112 10.34 2.97 -18.06
C MET A 112 9.82 4.38 -18.32
N ALA A 113 8.51 4.62 -18.23
CA ALA A 113 7.93 5.95 -18.37
C ALA A 113 8.46 6.89 -17.29
N GLY A 114 8.44 6.46 -16.03
CA GLY A 114 8.89 7.24 -14.88
C GLY A 114 8.09 8.52 -14.69
N VAL A 115 8.38 9.23 -13.60
CA VAL A 115 7.69 10.47 -13.23
C VAL A 115 8.62 11.67 -13.27
N ARG A 116 8.12 12.80 -13.72
CA ARG A 116 8.82 14.08 -13.68
C ARG A 116 8.49 14.85 -12.43
N ILE A 117 9.49 15.46 -11.82
CA ILE A 117 9.33 16.32 -10.65
C ILE A 117 9.93 17.71 -10.89
N ASP A 118 9.35 18.70 -10.23
CA ASP A 118 9.93 20.02 -10.07
C ASP A 118 10.93 20.01 -8.89
N SER A 119 12.20 19.75 -9.22
CA SER A 119 13.28 19.74 -8.23
C SER A 119 13.54 21.11 -7.60
N GLY A 120 13.25 22.21 -8.33
CA GLY A 120 13.39 23.57 -7.81
C GLY A 120 12.39 23.82 -6.69
N ALA A 121 11.11 23.54 -6.92
CA ALA A 121 10.07 23.66 -5.91
C ALA A 121 10.33 22.79 -4.66
N LEU A 122 10.87 21.58 -4.83
CA LEU A 122 11.27 20.74 -3.70
C LEU A 122 12.47 21.32 -2.95
N THR A 123 13.44 21.91 -3.65
CA THR A 123 14.60 22.57 -3.00
C THR A 123 14.16 23.77 -2.17
N GLU A 124 13.28 24.61 -2.69
CA GLU A 124 12.69 25.73 -1.92
C GLU A 124 11.93 25.22 -0.69
N TYR A 125 11.16 24.17 -0.86
CA TYR A 125 10.41 23.56 0.22
C TYR A 125 11.33 22.93 1.29
N SER A 126 12.49 22.38 0.90
CA SER A 126 13.51 21.88 1.82
C SER A 126 14.00 22.97 2.78
N VAL A 127 14.24 24.19 2.30
CA VAL A 127 14.66 25.32 3.14
C VAL A 127 13.59 25.66 4.19
N GLU A 128 12.32 25.67 3.78
CA GLU A 128 11.20 25.96 4.70
C GLU A 128 11.08 24.89 5.80
N LEU A 129 11.09 23.60 5.40
CA LEU A 129 10.99 22.49 6.36
C LEU A 129 12.20 22.43 7.30
N SER A 130 13.41 22.74 6.81
CA SER A 130 14.62 22.80 7.63
C SER A 130 14.53 23.90 8.68
N ARG A 131 13.99 25.07 8.32
CA ARG A 131 13.71 26.14 9.29
C ARG A 131 12.69 25.68 10.33
N ARG A 132 11.58 25.06 9.90
CA ARG A 132 10.56 24.55 10.82
C ARG A 132 11.12 23.50 11.77
N LEU A 133 11.98 22.60 11.30
CA LEU A 133 12.67 21.63 12.14
C LEU A 133 13.54 22.27 13.21
N ALA A 134 14.33 23.31 12.85
CA ALA A 134 15.14 24.04 13.80
C ALA A 134 14.30 24.75 14.88
N GLU A 135 13.16 25.32 14.50
CA GLU A 135 12.21 25.95 15.44
C GLU A 135 11.63 24.90 16.40
N LEU A 136 11.17 23.77 15.88
CA LEU A 136 10.63 22.67 16.69
C LEU A 136 11.68 22.08 17.63
N GLU A 137 12.91 21.91 17.15
CA GLU A 137 14.02 21.44 17.95
C GLU A 137 14.32 22.37 19.14
N ALA A 138 14.35 23.67 18.90
CA ALA A 138 14.53 24.67 19.95
C ALA A 138 13.37 24.66 20.97
N GLN A 139 12.12 24.55 20.51
CA GLN A 139 10.94 24.48 21.37
C GLN A 139 10.94 23.19 22.22
N ILE A 140 11.27 22.04 21.63
CA ILE A 140 11.35 20.76 22.36
C ILE A 140 12.43 20.81 23.44
N ARG A 141 13.62 21.33 23.12
CA ARG A 141 14.71 21.49 24.11
C ARG A 141 14.33 22.42 25.25
N THR A 142 13.64 23.51 24.94
CA THR A 142 13.15 24.47 25.95
C THR A 142 12.10 23.79 26.86
N GLU A 143 11.13 23.11 26.29
CA GLU A 143 10.07 22.42 27.04
C GLU A 143 10.62 21.27 27.90
N ALA A 144 11.65 20.56 27.39
CA ALA A 144 12.37 19.51 28.09
C ALA A 144 13.27 20.01 29.22
N GLY A 145 13.65 21.30 29.23
CA GLY A 145 14.68 21.85 30.09
C GLY A 145 16.08 21.28 29.81
N GLU A 146 16.35 20.84 28.58
CA GLU A 146 17.57 20.12 28.18
C GLU A 146 18.12 20.66 26.85
N SER A 147 19.07 21.56 26.92
CA SER A 147 19.65 22.20 25.73
C SER A 147 20.42 21.24 24.80
N THR A 148 20.94 20.16 25.34
CA THR A 148 21.74 19.15 24.60
C THR A 148 20.94 17.90 24.19
N LEU A 149 19.62 17.92 24.38
CA LEU A 149 18.77 16.77 24.03
C LEU A 149 18.89 16.41 22.53
N ASN A 150 19.26 15.18 22.25
CA ASN A 150 19.14 14.60 20.91
C ASN A 150 17.75 13.99 20.73
N ILE A 151 16.85 14.72 20.06
CA ILE A 151 15.45 14.32 19.81
C ILE A 151 15.35 13.03 18.99
N ASN A 152 16.38 12.72 18.19
CA ASN A 152 16.46 11.51 17.37
C ASN A 152 16.90 10.27 18.18
N SER A 153 17.38 10.44 19.40
CA SER A 153 17.72 9.35 20.28
C SER A 153 16.48 8.91 21.09
N ALA A 154 15.88 7.78 20.69
CA ALA A 154 14.73 7.20 21.41
C ALA A 154 15.01 7.02 22.91
N ARG A 155 16.26 6.67 23.26
CA ARG A 155 16.70 6.51 24.64
C ARG A 155 16.65 7.83 25.41
N GLN A 156 17.34 8.89 24.90
CA GLN A 156 17.34 10.19 25.57
C GLN A 156 15.95 10.81 25.68
N LEU A 157 15.19 10.70 24.58
CA LEU A 157 13.81 11.18 24.54
C LEU A 157 12.94 10.45 25.58
N GLY A 158 13.06 9.13 25.68
CA GLY A 158 12.35 8.34 26.68
C GLY A 158 12.72 8.69 28.12
N GLU A 159 14.00 8.93 28.40
CA GLU A 159 14.48 9.38 29.71
C GLU A 159 13.88 10.75 30.09
N VAL A 160 13.85 11.70 29.14
CA VAL A 160 13.24 13.02 29.37
C VAL A 160 11.75 12.90 29.63
N LEU A 161 11.00 12.24 28.74
CA LEU A 161 9.53 12.17 28.83
C LEU A 161 9.05 11.40 30.07
N PHE A 162 9.64 10.25 30.35
CA PHE A 162 9.09 9.31 31.33
C PHE A 162 9.83 9.30 32.67
N ALA A 163 11.15 9.53 32.70
CA ALA A 163 11.89 9.59 33.96
C ALA A 163 11.90 10.99 34.58
N LYS A 164 12.12 12.06 33.76
CA LYS A 164 12.19 13.43 34.25
C LYS A 164 10.81 14.09 34.31
N MET A 165 10.12 14.19 33.17
CA MET A 165 8.82 14.88 33.08
C MET A 165 7.65 14.04 33.62
N ARG A 166 7.83 12.72 33.70
CA ARG A 166 6.86 11.75 34.24
C ARG A 166 5.46 11.87 33.62
N ILE A 167 5.41 11.99 32.27
CA ILE A 167 4.15 12.12 31.52
C ILE A 167 3.24 10.89 31.62
N ALA A 168 3.73 9.77 32.14
CA ALA A 168 2.98 8.54 32.42
C ALA A 168 3.40 7.95 33.77
N GLU A 169 2.42 7.46 34.56
CA GLU A 169 2.70 6.78 35.84
C GLU A 169 3.41 5.43 35.63
N LYS A 170 2.98 4.68 34.60
CA LYS A 170 3.53 3.36 34.23
C LYS A 170 3.91 3.34 32.75
N PRO A 171 5.08 3.88 32.40
CA PRO A 171 5.48 3.94 31.01
C PRO A 171 5.73 2.55 30.41
N LYS A 172 5.34 2.38 29.13
CA LYS A 172 5.60 1.16 28.36
C LYS A 172 7.09 1.02 28.12
N MET A 173 7.61 -0.19 28.33
CA MET A 173 9.02 -0.53 28.05
C MET A 173 9.12 -1.41 26.81
N THR A 174 10.22 -1.23 26.06
CA THR A 174 10.60 -2.14 24.97
C THR A 174 11.16 -3.45 25.49
N LYS A 175 11.33 -4.44 24.60
CA LYS A 175 12.01 -5.71 24.94
C LYS A 175 13.44 -5.52 25.48
N THR A 176 14.09 -4.43 25.08
CA THR A 176 15.45 -4.05 25.53
C THR A 176 15.45 -3.19 26.78
N LYS A 177 14.34 -3.14 27.52
CA LYS A 177 14.17 -2.35 28.78
C LYS A 177 14.42 -0.84 28.60
N GLN A 178 14.15 -0.29 27.44
CA GLN A 178 14.11 1.16 27.19
C GLN A 178 12.67 1.65 27.19
N PHE A 179 12.44 2.93 27.49
CA PHE A 179 11.12 3.54 27.36
C PHE A 179 10.65 3.49 25.90
N CYS A 180 9.42 3.09 25.68
CA CYS A 180 8.80 3.10 24.36
C CYS A 180 8.49 4.54 23.95
N THR A 181 9.02 4.97 22.82
CA THR A 181 8.76 6.28 22.22
C THR A 181 8.18 6.15 20.81
N ASP A 182 7.57 4.98 20.49
CA ASP A 182 6.92 4.76 19.21
C ASP A 182 5.79 5.78 19.00
N GLU A 183 5.51 6.11 17.76
CA GLU A 183 4.52 7.11 17.39
C GLU A 183 3.15 6.80 17.97
N ASP A 184 2.67 5.55 17.80
CA ASP A 184 1.38 5.10 18.34
C ASP A 184 1.29 5.26 19.86
N TYR A 185 2.38 5.02 20.57
CA TYR A 185 2.39 5.17 22.03
C TYR A 185 2.43 6.63 22.43
N LEU A 186 3.23 7.47 21.77
CA LEU A 186 3.26 8.91 22.03
C LEU A 186 1.93 9.58 21.70
N GLN A 187 1.24 9.12 20.64
CA GLN A 187 -0.07 9.63 20.27
C GLN A 187 -1.11 9.53 21.41
N THR A 188 -0.97 8.58 22.34
CA THR A 188 -1.87 8.47 23.50
C THR A 188 -1.72 9.62 24.50
N PHE A 189 -0.62 10.37 24.42
CA PHE A 189 -0.31 11.54 25.25
C PHE A 189 -0.45 12.86 24.47
N ALA A 190 -0.73 12.82 23.18
CA ALA A 190 -0.98 14.00 22.36
C ALA A 190 -2.12 14.83 22.93
N ARG A 191 -2.06 16.15 22.74
CA ARG A 191 -2.99 17.16 23.30
C ARG A 191 -3.00 17.27 24.82
N LYS A 192 -2.39 16.31 25.55
CA LYS A 192 -2.25 16.37 27.02
C LYS A 192 -0.91 16.98 27.44
N HIS A 193 0.11 16.79 26.63
CA HIS A 193 1.46 17.26 26.89
C HIS A 193 2.03 17.92 25.63
N ARG A 194 2.23 19.23 25.67
CA ARG A 194 2.74 20.04 24.55
C ARG A 194 4.03 19.49 23.96
N ILE A 195 4.94 19.00 24.80
CA ILE A 195 6.20 18.41 24.31
C ILE A 195 5.95 17.22 23.39
N VAL A 196 4.92 16.43 23.65
CA VAL A 196 4.57 15.25 22.80
C VAL A 196 4.07 15.73 21.44
N ASP A 197 3.21 16.75 21.39
CA ASP A 197 2.72 17.31 20.14
C ASP A 197 3.87 17.85 19.29
N LEU A 198 4.81 18.57 19.90
CA LEU A 198 6.02 19.10 19.24
C LEU A 198 6.91 17.96 18.70
N ILE A 199 7.07 16.86 19.46
CA ILE A 199 7.88 15.70 19.03
C ILE A 199 7.22 14.98 17.85
N LEU A 200 5.91 14.80 17.88
CA LEU A 200 5.17 14.17 16.79
C LEU A 200 5.26 15.01 15.52
N GLU A 201 5.08 16.33 15.63
CA GLU A 201 5.27 17.27 14.51
C GLU A 201 6.70 17.22 13.97
N TYR A 202 7.70 17.29 14.86
CA TYR A 202 9.12 17.19 14.48
C TYR A 202 9.42 15.93 13.67
N ARG A 203 8.93 14.78 14.13
CA ARG A 203 9.11 13.50 13.45
C ARG A 203 8.44 13.48 12.07
N GLY A 204 7.21 14.00 11.98
CA GLY A 204 6.48 14.14 10.72
C GLY A 204 7.24 14.99 9.71
N VAL A 205 7.63 16.21 10.11
CA VAL A 205 8.40 17.13 9.26
C VAL A 205 9.74 16.53 8.84
N LYS A 206 10.47 15.91 9.78
CA LYS A 206 11.76 15.27 9.48
C LYS A 206 11.64 14.11 8.49
N LYS A 207 10.62 13.27 8.65
CA LYS A 207 10.33 12.16 7.73
C LYS A 207 10.05 12.68 6.33
N LEU A 208 9.21 13.71 6.20
CA LEU A 208 8.90 14.32 4.91
C LEU A 208 10.15 14.91 4.25
N LEU A 209 10.93 15.66 5.01
CA LEU A 209 12.15 16.30 4.52
C LEU A 209 13.15 15.24 4.01
N SER A 210 13.53 14.28 4.85
CA SER A 210 14.58 13.31 4.52
C SER A 210 14.14 12.26 3.51
N THR A 211 12.87 11.81 3.56
CA THR A 211 12.41 10.69 2.72
C THR A 211 12.00 11.15 1.33
N TYR A 212 11.45 12.37 1.21
CA TYR A 212 10.89 12.84 -0.05
C TYR A 212 11.58 14.12 -0.56
N VAL A 213 11.59 15.17 0.24
CA VAL A 213 11.94 16.51 -0.26
C VAL A 213 13.41 16.61 -0.65
N GLU A 214 14.33 16.06 0.15
CA GLU A 214 15.76 16.00 -0.14
C GLU A 214 16.15 14.81 -1.02
N ALA A 215 15.48 13.67 -0.84
CA ALA A 215 15.85 12.45 -1.54
C ALA A 215 15.38 12.41 -3.00
N LEU A 216 14.14 12.84 -3.31
CA LEU A 216 13.59 12.74 -4.67
C LEU A 216 14.42 13.48 -5.72
N PRO A 217 14.89 14.73 -5.51
CA PRO A 217 15.74 15.42 -6.50
C PRO A 217 17.02 14.65 -6.83
N GLN A 218 17.59 13.93 -5.87
CA GLN A 218 18.83 13.16 -6.05
C GLN A 218 18.62 11.88 -6.87
N LEU A 219 17.37 11.39 -6.95
CA LEU A 219 16.98 10.18 -7.66
C LEU A 219 16.58 10.45 -9.12
N VAL A 220 16.57 11.70 -9.56
CA VAL A 220 16.27 12.04 -10.93
C VAL A 220 17.38 11.49 -11.85
N ASN A 221 17.00 10.60 -12.75
CA ASN A 221 17.90 10.03 -13.73
C ASN A 221 18.35 11.10 -14.73
N ARG A 222 19.66 11.32 -14.84
CA ARG A 222 20.24 12.38 -15.69
C ARG A 222 19.95 12.23 -17.19
N ARG A 223 19.65 11.01 -17.67
CA ARG A 223 19.36 10.75 -19.09
C ARG A 223 17.89 11.03 -19.42
N THR A 224 16.98 10.66 -18.52
CA THR A 224 15.54 10.78 -18.76
C THR A 224 14.94 12.04 -18.15
N GLY A 225 15.60 12.67 -17.17
CA GLY A 225 15.05 13.76 -16.39
C GLY A 225 13.90 13.34 -15.45
N ARG A 226 13.74 12.03 -15.20
CA ARG A 226 12.62 11.44 -14.47
C ARG A 226 13.10 10.57 -13.32
N ILE A 227 12.21 10.30 -12.37
CA ILE A 227 12.38 9.29 -11.34
C ILE A 227 11.73 8.00 -11.82
N HIS A 228 12.46 6.90 -11.73
CA HIS A 228 11.98 5.57 -12.07
C HIS A 228 11.91 4.74 -10.79
N THR A 229 10.70 4.58 -10.25
CA THR A 229 10.46 3.66 -9.14
C THR A 229 10.44 2.22 -9.63
N SER A 230 10.62 1.27 -8.74
CA SER A 230 10.42 -0.16 -9.03
C SER A 230 9.15 -0.65 -8.34
N PHE A 231 8.28 -1.31 -9.10
CA PHE A 231 7.08 -1.96 -8.57
C PHE A 231 7.34 -3.46 -8.33
N ASN A 232 6.95 -3.94 -7.15
CA ASN A 232 7.10 -5.34 -6.79
C ASN A 232 5.72 -6.00 -6.69
N GLN A 233 5.53 -7.10 -7.47
CA GLN A 233 4.30 -7.88 -7.46
C GLN A 233 4.26 -8.92 -6.32
N ALA A 234 5.41 -9.44 -5.90
CA ALA A 234 5.55 -10.59 -5.02
C ALA A 234 6.08 -10.23 -3.62
N VAL A 235 5.52 -9.18 -3.00
CA VAL A 235 5.96 -8.70 -1.68
C VAL A 235 4.82 -8.67 -0.68
N THR A 236 3.64 -8.22 -1.08
CA THR A 236 2.51 -8.09 -0.15
C THR A 236 1.67 -9.37 -0.12
N ALA A 237 1.27 -9.82 1.04
CA ALA A 237 0.42 -11.02 1.15
C ALA A 237 -1.01 -10.84 0.59
N THR A 238 -1.39 -9.63 0.20
CA THR A 238 -2.73 -9.29 -0.31
C THR A 238 -2.81 -9.16 -1.84
N GLY A 239 -1.71 -9.29 -2.57
CA GLY A 239 -1.70 -9.03 -4.01
C GLY A 239 -1.47 -7.58 -4.41
N ARG A 240 -1.47 -6.64 -3.46
CA ARG A 240 -1.16 -5.23 -3.74
C ARG A 240 0.27 -5.08 -4.27
N LEU A 241 0.48 -4.16 -5.18
CA LEU A 241 1.82 -3.73 -5.59
C LEU A 241 2.50 -2.97 -4.46
N SER A 242 3.80 -3.06 -4.37
CA SER A 242 4.61 -2.17 -3.54
C SER A 242 5.62 -1.42 -4.40
N SER A 243 5.91 -0.17 -4.04
CA SER A 243 6.85 0.70 -4.74
C SER A 243 8.11 0.88 -3.91
N THR A 244 9.28 0.79 -4.55
CA THR A 244 10.59 0.94 -3.91
C THR A 244 11.55 1.72 -4.79
N ASN A 245 12.54 2.35 -4.18
CA ASN A 245 13.64 3.07 -4.85
C ASN A 245 13.22 4.16 -5.86
N PRO A 246 12.39 5.14 -5.45
CA PRO A 246 11.80 5.41 -4.13
C PRO A 246 10.41 4.82 -3.96
N ASN A 247 9.91 4.72 -2.70
CA ASN A 247 8.50 4.39 -2.47
C ASN A 247 7.64 5.65 -2.70
N LEU A 248 6.93 5.68 -3.83
CA LEU A 248 6.05 6.78 -4.21
C LEU A 248 4.59 6.58 -3.75
N GLN A 249 4.24 5.37 -3.27
CA GLN A 249 2.88 5.06 -2.79
C GLN A 249 2.59 5.61 -1.39
N ASN A 250 3.62 6.00 -0.63
CA ASN A 250 3.48 6.46 0.76
C ASN A 250 3.60 7.98 0.92
N ILE A 251 3.49 8.77 -0.16
CA ILE A 251 3.48 10.23 -0.09
C ILE A 251 2.15 10.68 0.55
N PRO A 252 2.18 11.39 1.70
CA PRO A 252 0.96 11.74 2.42
C PRO A 252 -0.01 12.60 1.60
N VAL A 253 -1.30 12.31 1.71
CA VAL A 253 -2.38 13.03 1.00
C VAL A 253 -3.13 14.00 1.90
N ARG A 254 -3.28 13.64 3.19
CA ARG A 254 -4.19 14.32 4.11
C ARG A 254 -3.60 15.58 4.72
N GLU A 255 -2.30 15.60 4.93
CA GLU A 255 -1.61 16.72 5.58
C GLU A 255 -1.17 17.75 4.54
N GLU A 256 -1.27 19.03 4.86
CA GLU A 256 -0.87 20.12 3.97
C GLU A 256 0.59 20.00 3.51
N MET A 257 1.47 19.58 4.39
CA MET A 257 2.89 19.37 4.08
C MET A 257 3.09 18.26 3.04
N GLY A 258 2.33 17.16 3.13
CA GLY A 258 2.36 16.06 2.15
C GLY A 258 1.76 16.46 0.80
N ARG A 259 0.67 17.23 0.82
CA ARG A 259 0.02 17.78 -0.38
C ARG A 259 0.97 18.65 -1.22
N ARG A 260 1.83 19.44 -0.57
CA ARG A 260 2.85 20.24 -1.26
C ARG A 260 3.89 19.39 -1.99
N ILE A 261 4.23 18.20 -1.48
CA ILE A 261 5.11 17.26 -2.18
C ILE A 261 4.42 16.77 -3.47
N ARG A 262 3.13 16.44 -3.43
CA ARG A 262 2.36 16.02 -4.63
C ARG A 262 2.32 17.11 -5.70
N ARG A 263 2.32 18.39 -5.32
CA ARG A 263 2.39 19.52 -6.27
C ARG A 263 3.68 19.52 -7.10
N ALA A 264 4.77 18.97 -6.55
CA ALA A 264 6.03 18.87 -7.28
C ALA A 264 6.04 17.79 -8.37
N PHE A 265 5.06 16.90 -8.42
CA PHE A 265 4.92 15.92 -9.51
C PHE A 265 4.18 16.58 -10.66
N ILE A 266 4.86 16.76 -11.79
CA ILE A 266 4.43 17.56 -12.93
C ILE A 266 4.40 16.73 -14.22
N PRO A 267 3.61 17.15 -15.24
CA PRO A 267 3.59 16.51 -16.54
C PRO A 267 4.95 16.58 -17.27
N SER A 268 5.09 15.82 -18.34
CA SER A 268 6.28 15.77 -19.18
C SER A 268 6.71 17.14 -19.70
N ASP A 269 5.76 17.93 -20.19
CA ASP A 269 5.94 19.25 -20.79
C ASP A 269 4.61 20.03 -20.83
N SER A 270 4.58 21.16 -21.54
CA SER A 270 3.39 22.02 -21.70
C SER A 270 2.24 21.37 -22.47
N ASP A 271 2.52 20.36 -23.29
CA ASP A 271 1.53 19.65 -24.11
C ASP A 271 0.85 18.51 -23.34
N HIS A 272 1.31 18.26 -22.11
CA HIS A 272 0.77 17.24 -21.22
C HIS A 272 0.02 17.84 -20.03
N LEU A 273 -0.83 17.01 -19.43
CA LEU A 273 -1.50 17.19 -18.14
C LEU A 273 -1.38 15.88 -17.36
N LEU A 274 -1.53 15.94 -16.05
CA LEU A 274 -1.73 14.74 -15.25
C LEU A 274 -3.22 14.43 -15.12
N LEU A 275 -3.59 13.18 -15.39
CA LEU A 275 -4.89 12.60 -15.05
C LEU A 275 -4.68 11.71 -13.83
N SER A 276 -5.46 11.91 -12.78
CA SER A 276 -5.61 10.99 -11.66
C SER A 276 -6.98 10.35 -11.75
N ALA A 277 -7.06 9.03 -11.68
CA ALA A 277 -8.30 8.28 -11.67
C ALA A 277 -8.28 7.30 -10.49
N ASP A 278 -9.24 7.40 -9.58
CA ASP A 278 -9.30 6.67 -8.32
C ASP A 278 -10.62 5.92 -8.16
N TYR A 279 -10.57 4.72 -7.62
CA TYR A 279 -11.79 3.97 -7.32
C TYR A 279 -12.55 4.57 -6.14
N SER A 280 -13.80 4.92 -6.37
CA SER A 280 -14.69 5.40 -5.31
C SER A 280 -15.09 4.24 -4.39
N GLN A 281 -14.50 4.18 -3.20
CA GLN A 281 -14.87 3.26 -2.11
C GLN A 281 -14.87 1.77 -2.52
N VAL A 282 -13.87 1.32 -3.28
CA VAL A 282 -13.81 -0.06 -3.83
C VAL A 282 -13.96 -1.14 -2.76
N GLU A 283 -13.34 -0.97 -1.59
CA GLU A 283 -13.40 -1.97 -0.51
C GLU A 283 -14.81 -2.09 0.12
N LEU A 284 -15.54 -0.97 0.22
CA LEU A 284 -16.94 -0.99 0.68
C LEU A 284 -17.88 -1.63 -0.37
N ARG A 285 -17.63 -1.39 -1.66
CA ARG A 285 -18.35 -2.04 -2.76
C ARG A 285 -18.08 -3.55 -2.80
N LEU A 286 -16.85 -3.96 -2.52
CA LEU A 286 -16.49 -5.37 -2.38
C LEU A 286 -17.15 -6.00 -1.15
N MET A 287 -17.23 -5.29 -0.02
CA MET A 287 -17.98 -5.78 1.13
C MET A 287 -19.47 -5.98 0.79
N ALA A 288 -20.10 -5.04 0.08
CA ALA A 288 -21.48 -5.18 -0.39
C ALA A 288 -21.64 -6.41 -1.32
N HIS A 289 -20.70 -6.61 -2.24
CA HIS A 289 -20.70 -7.75 -3.15
C HIS A 289 -20.56 -9.09 -2.42
N LEU A 290 -19.58 -9.21 -1.55
CA LEU A 290 -19.22 -10.42 -0.84
C LEU A 290 -20.26 -10.81 0.22
N SER A 291 -20.76 -9.85 1.00
CA SER A 291 -21.80 -10.09 1.99
C SER A 291 -23.18 -10.32 1.36
N GLY A 292 -23.44 -9.71 0.20
CA GLY A 292 -24.77 -9.69 -0.41
C GLY A 292 -25.80 -8.95 0.44
N ASP A 293 -25.38 -8.01 1.28
CA ASP A 293 -26.27 -7.20 2.10
C ASP A 293 -27.12 -6.28 1.21
N GLU A 294 -28.42 -6.49 1.20
CA GLU A 294 -29.36 -5.78 0.31
C GLU A 294 -29.42 -4.30 0.60
N SER A 295 -29.35 -3.91 1.87
CA SER A 295 -29.36 -2.51 2.27
C SER A 295 -28.10 -1.77 1.82
N LEU A 296 -26.95 -2.45 1.90
CA LEU A 296 -25.68 -1.88 1.45
C LEU A 296 -25.62 -1.80 -0.08
N ILE A 297 -26.11 -2.82 -0.79
CA ILE A 297 -26.20 -2.84 -2.25
C ILE A 297 -27.15 -1.75 -2.74
N ALA A 298 -28.33 -1.59 -2.12
CA ALA A 298 -29.30 -0.57 -2.49
C ALA A 298 -28.75 0.85 -2.30
N ALA A 299 -28.05 1.13 -1.20
CA ALA A 299 -27.42 2.43 -0.97
C ALA A 299 -26.44 2.80 -2.09
N PHE A 300 -25.61 1.86 -2.54
CA PHE A 300 -24.73 2.07 -3.68
C PHE A 300 -25.46 2.22 -5.01
N ALA A 301 -26.53 1.44 -5.23
CA ALA A 301 -27.32 1.51 -6.46
C ALA A 301 -28.03 2.87 -6.63
N HIS A 302 -28.47 3.47 -5.52
CA HIS A 302 -29.09 4.79 -5.52
C HIS A 302 -28.09 5.96 -5.54
N GLY A 303 -26.78 5.68 -5.54
CA GLY A 303 -25.73 6.71 -5.51
C GLY A 303 -25.70 7.49 -4.18
N GLU A 304 -26.19 6.90 -3.10
CA GLU A 304 -26.18 7.52 -1.78
C GLU A 304 -24.75 7.62 -1.23
N ASP A 305 -24.49 8.69 -0.45
CA ASP A 305 -23.29 8.74 0.37
C ASP A 305 -23.35 7.67 1.45
N ILE A 306 -22.61 6.57 1.27
CA ILE A 306 -22.64 5.41 2.14
C ILE A 306 -22.29 5.77 3.60
N HIS A 307 -21.47 6.81 3.82
CA HIS A 307 -21.12 7.24 5.16
C HIS A 307 -22.26 8.03 5.79
N ALA A 308 -22.97 8.84 5.01
CA ALA A 308 -24.17 9.52 5.46
C ALA A 308 -25.33 8.53 5.66
N ALA A 309 -25.51 7.57 4.77
CA ALA A 309 -26.51 6.52 4.91
C ALA A 309 -26.27 5.65 6.17
N THR A 310 -25.03 5.28 6.42
CA THR A 310 -24.66 4.58 7.66
C THR A 310 -24.91 5.46 8.90
N ALA A 311 -24.54 6.74 8.87
CA ALA A 311 -24.78 7.66 9.98
C ALA A 311 -26.27 7.83 10.26
N ALA A 312 -27.09 7.98 9.22
CA ALA A 312 -28.55 8.07 9.35
C ALA A 312 -29.13 6.86 10.11
N LYS A 313 -28.68 5.65 9.76
CA LYS A 313 -29.09 4.42 10.44
C LYS A 313 -28.56 4.34 11.87
N LEU A 314 -27.27 4.62 12.09
CA LEU A 314 -26.62 4.53 13.41
C LEU A 314 -27.20 5.51 14.43
N PHE A 315 -27.56 6.71 14.00
CA PHE A 315 -28.07 7.78 14.85
C PHE A 315 -29.57 7.96 14.75
N ASN A 316 -30.28 7.07 14.03
CA ASN A 316 -31.73 7.09 13.81
C ASN A 316 -32.24 8.46 13.32
N LYS A 317 -31.62 8.94 12.23
CA LYS A 317 -31.91 10.25 11.59
C LYS A 317 -32.23 10.05 10.10
N THR A 318 -32.80 11.06 9.48
CA THR A 318 -32.89 11.15 8.02
C THR A 318 -31.54 11.58 7.43
N LEU A 319 -31.28 11.30 6.15
CA LEU A 319 -30.03 11.69 5.47
C LEU A 319 -29.74 13.20 5.59
N GLY A 320 -30.78 14.04 5.51
CA GLY A 320 -30.63 15.50 5.60
C GLY A 320 -30.33 16.04 7.01
N GLU A 321 -30.56 15.24 8.04
CA GLU A 321 -30.28 15.60 9.45
C GLU A 321 -28.90 15.13 9.93
N VAL A 322 -28.18 14.36 9.11
CA VAL A 322 -26.84 13.87 9.45
C VAL A 322 -25.84 15.02 9.47
N THR A 323 -25.23 15.23 10.62
CA THR A 323 -24.15 16.22 10.77
C THR A 323 -22.83 15.74 10.16
N SER A 324 -21.95 16.69 9.81
CA SER A 324 -20.60 16.35 9.30
C SER A 324 -19.81 15.49 10.28
N GLU A 325 -20.00 15.69 11.58
CA GLU A 325 -19.33 14.91 12.63
C GLU A 325 -19.87 13.47 12.69
N GLU A 326 -21.17 13.28 12.61
CA GLU A 326 -21.80 11.94 12.58
C GLU A 326 -21.38 11.18 11.31
N ARG A 327 -21.34 11.87 10.15
CA ARG A 327 -20.81 11.31 8.91
C ARG A 327 -19.33 10.90 9.05
N ARG A 328 -18.50 11.71 9.71
CA ARG A 328 -17.09 11.40 9.98
C ARG A 328 -16.97 10.18 10.89
N ARG A 329 -17.76 10.08 11.95
CA ARG A 329 -17.80 8.91 12.84
C ARG A 329 -18.24 7.64 12.11
N ALA A 330 -19.29 7.73 11.29
CA ALA A 330 -19.73 6.61 10.46
C ALA A 330 -18.68 6.20 9.43
N LYS A 331 -17.95 7.14 8.80
CA LYS A 331 -16.82 6.83 7.92
C LYS A 331 -15.74 6.03 8.65
N THR A 332 -15.39 6.44 9.85
CA THR A 332 -14.39 5.73 10.67
C THR A 332 -14.90 4.34 11.09
N ALA A 333 -16.18 4.22 11.41
CA ALA A 333 -16.82 2.94 11.72
C ALA A 333 -16.85 2.01 10.50
N ASN A 334 -17.30 2.49 9.33
CA ASN A 334 -17.40 1.71 8.10
C ASN A 334 -16.05 1.04 7.76
N PHE A 335 -14.97 1.83 7.68
CA PHE A 335 -13.65 1.27 7.41
C PHE A 335 -13.10 0.46 8.58
N GLY A 336 -13.29 0.93 9.81
CA GLY A 336 -12.82 0.21 10.99
C GLY A 336 -13.42 -1.18 11.12
N ILE A 337 -14.73 -1.31 10.91
CA ILE A 337 -15.46 -2.58 11.04
C ILE A 337 -15.03 -3.57 9.96
N ILE A 338 -14.90 -3.12 8.70
CA ILE A 338 -14.38 -3.95 7.61
C ILE A 338 -13.00 -4.52 7.95
N TYR A 339 -12.16 -3.73 8.64
CA TYR A 339 -10.84 -4.17 9.10
C TYR A 339 -10.85 -4.88 10.46
N GLY A 340 -12.01 -5.25 10.98
CA GLY A 340 -12.16 -5.99 12.23
C GLY A 340 -11.76 -5.20 13.48
N ILE A 341 -12.06 -3.89 13.50
CA ILE A 341 -11.75 -3.04 14.66
C ILE A 341 -12.55 -3.49 15.89
N SER A 342 -11.88 -3.56 17.04
CA SER A 342 -12.55 -3.79 18.31
C SER A 342 -13.22 -2.52 18.85
N ALA A 343 -14.19 -2.66 19.79
CA ALA A 343 -14.78 -1.53 20.48
C ALA A 343 -13.72 -0.65 21.19
N PHE A 344 -12.63 -1.24 21.68
CA PHE A 344 -11.50 -0.50 22.21
C PHE A 344 -10.77 0.31 21.13
N GLY A 345 -10.47 -0.32 20.00
CA GLY A 345 -9.79 0.38 18.88
C GLY A 345 -10.65 1.52 18.31
N LEU A 346 -11.96 1.31 18.17
CA LEU A 346 -12.88 2.34 17.70
C LEU A 346 -13.00 3.50 18.71
N SER A 347 -13.08 3.20 20.01
CA SER A 347 -13.13 4.23 21.06
C SER A 347 -11.90 5.13 21.05
N GLN A 348 -10.72 4.57 20.81
CA GLN A 348 -9.47 5.34 20.69
C GLN A 348 -9.47 6.24 19.43
N ARG A 349 -9.95 5.72 18.30
CA ARG A 349 -9.97 6.48 17.04
C ARG A 349 -10.99 7.62 17.01
N LEU A 350 -12.12 7.43 17.68
CA LEU A 350 -13.21 8.43 17.75
C LEU A 350 -13.12 9.31 19.01
N GLU A 351 -12.20 9.02 19.93
CA GLU A 351 -12.08 9.69 21.24
C GLU A 351 -13.40 9.66 22.03
N ILE A 352 -14.12 8.52 21.99
CA ILE A 352 -15.40 8.30 22.67
C ILE A 352 -15.30 7.18 23.71
N PRO A 353 -16.24 7.10 24.67
CA PRO A 353 -16.31 5.99 25.61
C PRO A 353 -16.41 4.63 24.90
N ARG A 354 -15.78 3.59 25.48
CA ARG A 354 -15.83 2.23 24.91
C ARG A 354 -17.26 1.68 24.77
N LYS A 355 -18.17 2.11 25.64
CA LYS A 355 -19.58 1.73 25.57
C LYS A 355 -20.23 2.29 24.30
N GLU A 356 -20.04 3.56 24.02
CA GLU A 356 -20.54 4.24 22.81
C GLU A 356 -19.92 3.61 21.53
N ALA A 357 -18.62 3.31 21.55
CA ALA A 357 -17.97 2.62 20.43
C ALA A 357 -18.58 1.23 20.17
N LYS A 358 -18.96 0.51 21.25
CA LYS A 358 -19.65 -0.77 21.13
C LYS A 358 -21.04 -0.60 20.55
N GLU A 359 -21.80 0.39 21.01
CA GLU A 359 -23.15 0.71 20.49
C GLU A 359 -23.10 1.05 18.99
N ILE A 360 -22.06 1.76 18.52
CA ILE A 360 -21.83 2.04 17.10
C ILE A 360 -21.60 0.74 16.32
N ILE A 361 -20.76 -0.16 16.80
CA ILE A 361 -20.49 -1.45 16.16
C ILE A 361 -21.75 -2.33 16.12
N ASP A 362 -22.46 -2.45 17.25
CA ASP A 362 -23.68 -3.24 17.34
C ASP A 362 -24.77 -2.66 16.40
N GLY A 363 -24.92 -1.33 16.36
CA GLY A 363 -25.84 -0.64 15.46
C GLY A 363 -25.49 -0.81 13.97
N TYR A 364 -24.19 -0.84 13.64
CA TYR A 364 -23.73 -1.13 12.28
C TYR A 364 -24.17 -2.53 11.84
N PHE A 365 -23.93 -3.55 12.65
CA PHE A 365 -24.31 -4.92 12.31
C PHE A 365 -25.85 -5.12 12.35
N ALA A 366 -26.56 -4.41 13.21
CA ALA A 366 -28.03 -4.38 13.13
C ALA A 366 -28.56 -3.75 11.83
N SER A 367 -27.83 -2.76 11.28
CA SER A 367 -28.16 -2.10 10.00
C SER A 367 -27.77 -2.91 8.77
N TYR A 368 -26.71 -3.73 8.89
CA TYR A 368 -26.12 -4.54 7.83
C TYR A 368 -25.86 -5.99 8.33
N PRO A 369 -26.92 -6.78 8.61
CA PRO A 369 -26.77 -8.09 9.26
C PRO A 369 -26.00 -9.10 8.40
N LYS A 370 -26.12 -9.05 7.07
CA LYS A 370 -25.37 -9.93 6.18
C LYS A 370 -23.87 -9.63 6.15
N VAL A 371 -23.46 -8.43 6.53
CA VAL A 371 -22.03 -8.12 6.68
C VAL A 371 -21.46 -8.90 7.87
N GLN A 372 -22.16 -8.94 9.01
CA GLN A 372 -21.72 -9.73 10.15
C GLN A 372 -21.69 -11.23 9.83
N GLU A 373 -22.77 -11.74 9.23
CA GLU A 373 -22.85 -13.14 8.80
C GLU A 373 -21.68 -13.51 7.88
N TYR A 374 -21.34 -12.65 6.90
CA TYR A 374 -20.20 -12.85 6.02
C TYR A 374 -18.89 -12.92 6.81
N MET A 375 -18.66 -11.98 7.74
CA MET A 375 -17.43 -11.94 8.54
C MET A 375 -17.29 -13.20 9.41
N ASP A 376 -18.36 -13.66 10.03
CA ASP A 376 -18.36 -14.87 10.85
C ASP A 376 -18.12 -16.12 10.00
N ASN A 377 -18.77 -16.21 8.85
CA ASN A 377 -18.63 -17.33 7.91
C ASN A 377 -17.22 -17.41 7.31
N VAL A 378 -16.60 -16.28 6.92
CA VAL A 378 -15.25 -16.29 6.37
C VAL A 378 -14.21 -16.71 7.41
N VAL A 379 -14.40 -16.32 8.67
CA VAL A 379 -13.52 -16.77 9.77
C VAL A 379 -13.71 -18.24 10.07
N ALA A 380 -14.96 -18.75 10.08
CA ALA A 380 -15.25 -20.17 10.26
C ALA A 380 -14.62 -21.02 9.14
N LYS A 381 -14.81 -20.61 7.88
CA LYS A 381 -14.21 -21.26 6.71
C LYS A 381 -12.67 -21.24 6.76
N ALA A 382 -12.09 -20.10 7.18
CA ALA A 382 -10.64 -20.00 7.34
C ALA A 382 -10.08 -20.94 8.41
N LYS A 383 -10.83 -21.23 9.47
CA LYS A 383 -10.45 -22.22 10.49
C LYS A 383 -10.48 -23.65 9.98
N GLU A 384 -11.35 -23.94 9.03
CA GLU A 384 -11.49 -25.26 8.40
C GLU A 384 -10.46 -25.47 7.29
N GLU A 385 -10.31 -24.49 6.39
CA GLU A 385 -9.47 -24.62 5.19
C GLU A 385 -8.00 -24.16 5.41
N GLY A 386 -7.73 -23.36 6.44
CA GLY A 386 -6.41 -22.77 6.71
C GLY A 386 -6.07 -21.56 5.84
N PHE A 387 -6.95 -21.15 4.93
CA PHE A 387 -6.75 -19.99 4.06
C PHE A 387 -8.07 -19.28 3.74
N VAL A 388 -7.96 -18.10 3.15
CA VAL A 388 -9.05 -17.35 2.52
C VAL A 388 -8.66 -16.99 1.08
N SER A 389 -9.65 -16.68 0.23
CA SER A 389 -9.39 -16.33 -1.18
C SER A 389 -10.11 -15.06 -1.61
N THR A 390 -9.53 -14.37 -2.61
CA THR A 390 -10.18 -13.27 -3.34
C THR A 390 -11.26 -13.81 -4.27
N ILE A 391 -12.06 -12.92 -4.86
CA ILE A 391 -13.06 -13.28 -5.89
C ILE A 391 -12.42 -13.88 -7.16
N PHE A 392 -11.11 -13.68 -7.34
CA PHE A 392 -10.32 -14.23 -8.45
C PHE A 392 -9.50 -15.48 -8.06
N GLY A 393 -9.66 -15.99 -6.82
CA GLY A 393 -9.02 -17.21 -6.36
C GLY A 393 -7.64 -17.03 -5.72
N ARG A 394 -7.10 -15.81 -5.60
CA ARG A 394 -5.84 -15.58 -4.87
C ARG A 394 -5.98 -16.02 -3.43
N ARG A 395 -5.08 -16.89 -2.96
CA ARG A 395 -5.13 -17.45 -1.61
C ARG A 395 -4.24 -16.68 -0.66
N ARG A 396 -4.70 -16.53 0.57
CA ARG A 396 -3.90 -16.12 1.72
C ARG A 396 -3.99 -17.15 2.82
N TYR A 397 -2.88 -17.79 3.12
CA TYR A 397 -2.79 -18.79 4.20
C TYR A 397 -2.77 -18.11 5.55
N LEU A 398 -3.40 -18.73 6.56
CA LEU A 398 -3.60 -18.17 7.90
C LEU A 398 -3.11 -19.15 8.95
N ASN A 399 -1.80 -19.36 9.02
CA ASN A 399 -1.15 -20.37 9.87
C ASN A 399 -1.53 -20.23 11.37
N ASP A 400 -1.81 -19.00 11.82
CA ASP A 400 -2.16 -18.71 13.22
C ASP A 400 -3.67 -18.72 13.50
N ILE A 401 -4.54 -19.10 12.55
CA ILE A 401 -6.00 -19.01 12.72
C ILE A 401 -6.53 -19.93 13.84
N ALA A 402 -5.85 -21.03 14.12
CA ALA A 402 -6.13 -21.96 15.19
C ALA A 402 -5.16 -21.83 16.39
N SER A 403 -4.36 -20.78 16.46
CA SER A 403 -3.37 -20.58 17.50
C SER A 403 -3.99 -20.48 18.90
N HIS A 404 -3.38 -21.12 19.89
CA HIS A 404 -3.74 -20.97 21.29
C HIS A 404 -3.45 -19.55 21.83
N ASN A 405 -2.51 -18.82 21.21
CA ASN A 405 -2.25 -17.44 21.53
C ASN A 405 -3.37 -16.54 21.00
N ALA A 406 -4.17 -15.98 21.91
CA ALA A 406 -5.31 -15.14 21.57
C ALA A 406 -4.94 -13.89 20.71
N ILE A 407 -3.72 -13.34 20.87
CA ILE A 407 -3.26 -12.18 20.10
C ILE A 407 -2.97 -12.62 18.66
N ALA A 408 -2.23 -13.71 18.46
CA ALA A 408 -1.93 -14.25 17.13
C ALA A 408 -3.21 -14.69 16.41
N ARG A 409 -4.09 -15.43 17.11
CA ARG A 409 -5.39 -15.85 16.57
C ARG A 409 -6.26 -14.64 16.18
N GLY A 410 -6.38 -13.64 17.04
CA GLY A 410 -7.18 -12.44 16.72
C GLY A 410 -6.60 -11.63 15.56
N LEU A 411 -5.28 -11.66 15.31
CA LEU A 411 -4.67 -11.08 14.12
C LEU A 411 -5.03 -11.90 12.88
N ALA A 412 -4.96 -13.23 12.96
CA ALA A 412 -5.31 -14.12 11.86
C ALA A 412 -6.81 -14.01 11.49
N GLU A 413 -7.72 -13.91 12.48
CA GLU A 413 -9.15 -13.68 12.27
C GLU A 413 -9.42 -12.35 11.55
N ARG A 414 -8.74 -11.26 11.94
CA ARG A 414 -8.82 -9.99 11.20
C ARG A 414 -8.29 -10.12 9.77
N ASN A 415 -7.18 -10.83 9.60
CA ASN A 415 -6.62 -11.09 8.26
C ASN A 415 -7.58 -11.93 7.40
N ALA A 416 -8.33 -12.87 8.00
CA ALA A 416 -9.35 -13.66 7.30
C ALA A 416 -10.45 -12.78 6.68
N VAL A 417 -10.89 -11.75 7.39
CA VAL A 417 -11.90 -10.80 6.89
C VAL A 417 -11.31 -9.84 5.85
N ASN A 418 -10.11 -9.32 6.11
CA ASN A 418 -9.51 -8.26 5.28
C ASN A 418 -8.95 -8.77 3.96
N ALA A 419 -8.34 -9.95 3.94
CA ALA A 419 -7.61 -10.42 2.78
C ALA A 419 -8.49 -10.63 1.53
N PRO A 420 -9.71 -11.20 1.62
CA PRO A 420 -10.61 -11.28 0.46
C PRO A 420 -10.95 -9.91 -0.13
N ILE A 421 -11.15 -8.91 0.70
CA ILE A 421 -11.55 -7.55 0.28
C ILE A 421 -10.36 -6.82 -0.34
N GLN A 422 -9.26 -6.68 0.40
CA GLN A 422 -8.06 -5.98 -0.07
C GLN A 422 -7.43 -6.67 -1.27
N GLY A 423 -7.41 -8.00 -1.26
CA GLY A 423 -6.86 -8.77 -2.36
C GLY A 423 -7.72 -8.67 -3.62
N SER A 424 -9.05 -8.71 -3.49
CA SER A 424 -9.94 -8.50 -4.63
C SER A 424 -9.81 -7.09 -5.21
N ALA A 425 -9.67 -6.07 -4.36
CA ALA A 425 -9.39 -4.70 -4.82
C ALA A 425 -8.07 -4.61 -5.58
N ALA A 426 -7.02 -5.29 -5.10
CA ALA A 426 -5.72 -5.34 -5.77
C ALA A 426 -5.80 -6.08 -7.14
N ASP A 427 -6.53 -7.18 -7.21
CA ASP A 427 -6.75 -7.92 -8.45
C ASP A 427 -7.55 -7.08 -9.46
N ILE A 428 -8.62 -6.40 -9.03
CA ILE A 428 -9.40 -5.46 -9.84
C ILE A 428 -8.49 -4.35 -10.41
N MET A 429 -7.65 -3.74 -9.57
CA MET A 429 -6.72 -2.71 -10.03
C MET A 429 -5.74 -3.26 -11.08
N LYS A 430 -5.19 -4.44 -10.89
CA LYS A 430 -4.30 -5.08 -11.88
C LYS A 430 -5.03 -5.34 -13.21
N ILE A 431 -6.25 -5.84 -13.17
CA ILE A 431 -7.07 -6.04 -14.38
C ILE A 431 -7.32 -4.71 -15.08
N ALA A 432 -7.67 -3.66 -14.34
CA ALA A 432 -7.84 -2.32 -14.88
C ALA A 432 -6.56 -1.81 -15.58
N MET A 433 -5.40 -1.95 -14.94
CA MET A 433 -4.11 -1.56 -15.50
C MET A 433 -3.79 -2.32 -16.80
N ILE A 434 -4.04 -3.62 -16.84
CA ILE A 434 -3.84 -4.46 -18.02
C ILE A 434 -4.78 -4.00 -19.15
N ASN A 435 -6.04 -3.71 -18.84
CA ASN A 435 -7.02 -3.25 -19.81
C ASN A 435 -6.66 -1.86 -20.38
N VAL A 436 -6.24 -0.92 -19.53
CA VAL A 436 -5.74 0.41 -19.96
C VAL A 436 -4.55 0.23 -20.89
N HIS A 437 -3.56 -0.56 -20.50
CA HIS A 437 -2.35 -0.81 -21.27
C HIS A 437 -2.66 -1.41 -22.65
N ARG A 438 -3.52 -2.45 -22.71
CA ARG A 438 -3.95 -3.08 -23.97
C ARG A 438 -4.69 -2.10 -24.87
N ARG A 439 -5.58 -1.28 -24.32
CA ARG A 439 -6.34 -0.28 -25.08
C ARG A 439 -5.45 0.85 -25.58
N PHE A 440 -4.53 1.34 -24.76
CA PHE A 440 -3.56 2.36 -25.21
C PHE A 440 -2.75 1.87 -26.40
N ALA A 441 -2.26 0.62 -26.34
CA ALA A 441 -1.53 0.02 -27.44
C ALA A 441 -2.41 -0.16 -28.70
N ALA A 442 -3.62 -0.70 -28.55
CA ALA A 442 -4.53 -0.97 -29.67
C ALA A 442 -5.02 0.31 -30.37
N GLU A 443 -5.20 1.39 -29.63
CA GLU A 443 -5.71 2.67 -30.16
C GLU A 443 -4.58 3.67 -30.49
N GLY A 444 -3.30 3.28 -30.34
CA GLY A 444 -2.15 4.13 -30.66
C GLY A 444 -2.02 5.35 -29.75
N ILE A 445 -2.51 5.28 -28.51
CA ILE A 445 -2.41 6.34 -27.50
C ILE A 445 -0.94 6.53 -27.09
N ARG A 446 -0.49 7.78 -27.10
CA ARG A 446 0.88 8.17 -26.73
C ARG A 446 1.02 8.55 -25.26
N SER A 447 -0.07 8.92 -24.61
CA SER A 447 -0.15 9.13 -23.17
C SER A 447 0.31 7.90 -22.41
N LYS A 448 0.88 8.07 -21.21
CA LYS A 448 1.50 6.97 -20.44
C LYS A 448 0.96 6.91 -19.02
N VAL A 449 0.62 5.72 -18.56
CA VAL A 449 0.46 5.49 -17.11
C VAL A 449 1.85 5.61 -16.49
N ILE A 450 1.98 6.43 -15.44
CA ILE A 450 3.27 6.73 -14.79
C ILE A 450 3.35 6.31 -13.34
N LEU A 451 2.20 6.17 -12.66
CA LEU A 451 2.12 5.71 -11.28
C LEU A 451 0.84 4.90 -11.04
N GLN A 452 0.95 3.98 -10.11
CA GLN A 452 -0.17 3.33 -9.43
C GLN A 452 0.02 3.54 -7.92
N VAL A 453 -1.00 4.08 -7.24
CA VAL A 453 -0.96 4.38 -5.81
C VAL A 453 -2.24 3.89 -5.15
N HIS A 454 -2.18 2.77 -4.42
CA HIS A 454 -3.33 2.10 -3.79
C HIS A 454 -4.43 1.73 -4.80
N ASP A 455 -5.48 2.53 -4.92
CA ASP A 455 -6.64 2.42 -5.81
C ASP A 455 -6.68 3.52 -6.89
N GLU A 456 -5.58 4.27 -7.04
CA GLU A 456 -5.39 5.38 -7.98
C GLU A 456 -4.43 5.00 -9.13
N LEU A 457 -4.77 5.43 -10.35
CA LEU A 457 -3.87 5.48 -11.52
C LEU A 457 -3.55 6.92 -11.89
N VAL A 458 -2.27 7.20 -12.12
CA VAL A 458 -1.82 8.51 -12.61
C VAL A 458 -1.27 8.36 -14.02
N VAL A 459 -1.79 9.19 -14.93
CA VAL A 459 -1.41 9.19 -16.35
C VAL A 459 -0.79 10.54 -16.72
N ASP A 460 0.36 10.50 -17.36
CA ASP A 460 0.97 11.62 -18.07
C ASP A 460 0.31 11.72 -19.46
N MET A 461 -0.67 12.60 -19.58
CA MET A 461 -1.68 12.62 -20.62
C MET A 461 -1.45 13.77 -21.60
N LEU A 462 -1.32 13.46 -22.89
CA LEU A 462 -1.32 14.47 -23.96
C LEU A 462 -2.66 15.22 -23.99
N ARG A 463 -2.61 16.54 -24.04
CA ARG A 463 -3.83 17.39 -24.14
C ARG A 463 -4.69 17.03 -25.34
N SER A 464 -4.07 16.67 -26.47
CA SER A 464 -4.78 16.25 -27.68
C SER A 464 -5.50 14.90 -27.56
N GLU A 465 -5.16 14.10 -26.56
CA GLU A 465 -5.75 12.77 -26.31
C GLU A 465 -6.70 12.78 -25.10
N GLN A 466 -6.92 13.93 -24.45
CA GLN A 466 -7.57 14.04 -23.15
C GLN A 466 -8.92 13.31 -23.09
N GLU A 467 -9.86 13.64 -23.96
CA GLU A 467 -11.20 13.02 -23.94
C GLU A 467 -11.11 11.50 -24.10
N ARG A 468 -10.24 11.05 -25.00
CA ARG A 468 -10.09 9.62 -25.29
C ARG A 468 -9.42 8.87 -24.15
N VAL A 469 -8.36 9.42 -23.58
CA VAL A 469 -7.62 8.82 -22.44
C VAL A 469 -8.52 8.73 -21.21
N VAL A 470 -9.24 9.80 -20.87
CA VAL A 470 -10.20 9.78 -19.76
C VAL A 470 -11.27 8.69 -19.97
N ALA A 471 -11.85 8.59 -21.16
CA ALA A 471 -12.83 7.55 -21.47
C ALA A 471 -12.24 6.14 -21.34
N ILE A 472 -11.05 5.89 -21.90
CA ILE A 472 -10.39 4.58 -21.81
C ILE A 472 -10.12 4.20 -20.35
N VAL A 473 -9.54 5.11 -19.58
CA VAL A 473 -9.14 4.82 -18.19
C VAL A 473 -10.37 4.57 -17.33
N THR A 474 -11.37 5.42 -17.38
CA THR A 474 -12.59 5.25 -16.58
C THR A 474 -13.35 3.98 -16.96
N GLU A 475 -13.58 3.72 -18.26
CA GLU A 475 -14.25 2.50 -18.72
C GLU A 475 -13.48 1.22 -18.33
N ALA A 476 -12.15 1.22 -18.51
CA ALA A 476 -11.32 0.06 -18.17
C ALA A 476 -11.30 -0.23 -16.67
N MET A 477 -11.32 0.80 -15.84
CA MET A 477 -11.41 0.65 -14.39
C MET A 477 -12.81 0.21 -13.96
N GLU A 478 -13.87 0.86 -14.44
CA GLU A 478 -15.25 0.52 -14.05
C GLU A 478 -15.69 -0.87 -14.52
N SER A 479 -15.14 -1.36 -15.63
CA SER A 479 -15.45 -2.70 -16.20
C SER A 479 -14.51 -3.81 -15.74
N ALA A 480 -13.55 -3.52 -14.86
CA ALA A 480 -12.52 -4.50 -14.45
C ALA A 480 -13.08 -5.73 -13.71
N ALA A 481 -14.26 -5.62 -13.11
CA ALA A 481 -14.94 -6.74 -12.47
C ALA A 481 -16.47 -6.58 -12.53
N ALA A 482 -17.17 -7.69 -12.69
CA ALA A 482 -18.63 -7.77 -12.60
C ALA A 482 -19.05 -8.02 -11.15
N LEU A 483 -19.37 -6.95 -10.41
CA LEU A 483 -19.84 -7.01 -9.04
C LEU A 483 -21.37 -6.81 -8.95
N LYS A 484 -21.96 -7.17 -7.80
CA LYS A 484 -23.39 -6.85 -7.49
C LYS A 484 -23.64 -5.34 -7.38
N VAL A 485 -22.57 -4.56 -7.18
CA VAL A 485 -22.59 -3.08 -7.17
C VAL A 485 -21.59 -2.58 -8.21
N ARG A 486 -21.99 -1.56 -8.98
CA ARG A 486 -21.12 -0.99 -10.02
C ARG A 486 -19.84 -0.42 -9.40
N LEU A 487 -18.69 -0.67 -10.02
CA LEU A 487 -17.47 0.09 -9.75
C LEU A 487 -17.64 1.51 -10.29
N VAL A 488 -17.17 2.48 -9.54
CA VAL A 488 -17.24 3.91 -9.91
C VAL A 488 -15.84 4.49 -9.75
N VAL A 489 -15.46 5.32 -10.71
CA VAL A 489 -14.16 5.98 -10.75
C VAL A 489 -14.37 7.49 -10.70
N ASP A 490 -13.75 8.11 -9.71
CA ASP A 490 -13.60 9.56 -9.65
C ASP A 490 -12.30 9.93 -10.36
N TYR A 491 -12.30 11.01 -11.15
CA TYR A 491 -11.10 11.46 -11.82
C TYR A 491 -10.96 12.99 -11.79
N GLY A 492 -9.71 13.44 -11.87
CA GLY A 492 -9.39 14.84 -12.04
C GLY A 492 -8.22 15.03 -12.99
N VAL A 493 -8.10 16.23 -13.55
CA VAL A 493 -7.04 16.61 -14.51
C VAL A 493 -6.40 17.90 -14.04
N GLY A 494 -5.08 17.96 -14.00
CA GLY A 494 -4.37 19.14 -13.51
C GLY A 494 -2.97 19.31 -14.08
N GLY A 495 -2.38 20.46 -13.79
CA GLY A 495 -0.98 20.78 -14.11
C GLY A 495 0.05 20.13 -13.17
N ASN A 496 -0.41 19.46 -12.15
CA ASN A 496 0.40 18.67 -11.21
C ASN A 496 -0.50 17.62 -10.53
N TRP A 497 0.13 16.68 -9.81
CA TRP A 497 -0.61 15.57 -9.19
C TRP A 497 -1.59 16.02 -8.10
N LEU A 498 -1.29 17.11 -7.37
CA LEU A 498 -2.21 17.64 -6.36
C LEU A 498 -3.48 18.22 -6.97
N GLU A 499 -3.37 18.90 -8.11
CA GLU A 499 -4.52 19.48 -8.84
C GLU A 499 -5.35 18.41 -9.55
N ALA A 500 -4.71 17.32 -9.96
CA ALA A 500 -5.38 16.19 -10.59
C ALA A 500 -6.12 15.28 -9.60
N HIS A 501 -5.75 15.28 -8.32
CA HIS A 501 -6.32 14.45 -7.25
C HIS A 501 -7.35 15.27 -6.47
#